data_5c0ba9266d7c9f5ce007a2a042a84c66
#
_entry.id   5c0ba9266d7c9f5ce007a2a042a84c66
#
_cell.length_a   1.000
_cell.length_b   1.000
_cell.length_c   1.000
_cell.angle_alpha   90.00
_cell.angle_beta   90.00
_cell.angle_gamma   90.00
#
_symmetry.space_group_name_H-M   'P 1'
#
loop_
_entity.id
_entity.type
_entity.pdbx_description
1 polymer ?
#
loop_
_entity_poly.entity_id
_entity_poly.type
_entity_poly.pdbx_seq_one_letter_code
_entity_poly.pdbx_strand_id
1 'polypeptide(L)'
;MAEETLECNSKIAGFWILLERAEAGRYRGANQCKTEYGTAMTENNAPKTPEDLFAFLDGLAIAVKTVTHPPLYTVADSQALRGQIEGGHTKNLFVKDKKDNYFLLTVDEEAVVDLKTIHHVIGAASKVSFGKPEALLELLGVVPGAVTAFGPINDRHGKVKVFLDAGLMSHGLINCHPLVNTATTSIAASDLLKFLKATGHDPVVTRLAE
;
A
#
# COMPACT_ATOMS: atom_id res chain seq x y z
N MET A 1 -18.76 -7.86 -22.29
CA MET A 1 -18.18 -6.81 -21.42
C MET A 1 -18.26 -7.16 -19.94
N ALA A 2 -19.36 -7.74 -19.44
CA ALA A 2 -19.49 -8.13 -18.02
C ALA A 2 -18.59 -9.31 -17.59
N GLU A 3 -18.33 -10.28 -18.47
CA GLU A 3 -17.47 -11.44 -18.17
C GLU A 3 -15.98 -11.11 -18.07
N GLU A 4 -15.46 -10.15 -18.84
CA GLU A 4 -14.05 -9.75 -18.75
C GLU A 4 -13.74 -8.93 -17.47
N THR A 5 -14.71 -8.18 -16.97
CA THR A 5 -14.57 -7.44 -15.69
C THR A 5 -14.56 -8.40 -14.50
N LEU A 6 -15.34 -9.49 -14.57
CA LEU A 6 -15.33 -10.54 -13.55
C LEU A 6 -14.01 -11.31 -13.52
N GLU A 7 -13.37 -11.55 -14.67
CA GLU A 7 -12.09 -12.26 -14.75
C GLU A 7 -10.92 -11.43 -14.19
N CYS A 8 -10.95 -10.11 -14.37
CA CYS A 8 -9.94 -9.23 -13.79
C CYS A 8 -10.09 -9.12 -12.27
N ASN A 9 -11.33 -9.02 -11.76
CA ASN A 9 -11.61 -9.04 -10.33
C ASN A 9 -11.27 -10.40 -9.69
N SER A 10 -11.49 -11.52 -10.42
CA SER A 10 -11.13 -12.84 -9.92
C SER A 10 -9.62 -13.07 -9.84
N LYS A 11 -8.82 -12.42 -10.69
CA LYS A 11 -7.34 -12.50 -10.61
C LYS A 11 -6.78 -11.69 -9.46
N ILE A 12 -7.39 -10.55 -9.15
CA ILE A 12 -7.02 -9.75 -7.97
C ILE A 12 -7.47 -10.48 -6.68
N ALA A 13 -8.70 -10.99 -6.67
CA ALA A 13 -9.20 -11.81 -5.57
C ALA A 13 -8.44 -13.14 -5.44
N GLY A 14 -8.08 -13.78 -6.57
CA GLY A 14 -7.30 -15.01 -6.59
C GLY A 14 -5.87 -14.85 -6.07
N PHE A 15 -5.26 -13.69 -6.28
CA PHE A 15 -3.96 -13.37 -5.69
C PHE A 15 -4.05 -13.25 -4.16
N TRP A 16 -5.11 -12.65 -3.65
CA TRP A 16 -5.38 -12.60 -2.21
C TRP A 16 -5.67 -13.99 -1.63
N ILE A 17 -6.46 -14.82 -2.31
CA ILE A 17 -6.79 -16.20 -1.90
C ILE A 17 -5.56 -17.12 -1.93
N LEU A 18 -4.63 -16.93 -2.87
CA LEU A 18 -3.37 -17.69 -2.91
C LEU A 18 -2.44 -17.30 -1.75
N LEU A 19 -2.46 -16.04 -1.32
CA LEU A 19 -1.76 -15.61 -0.12
C LEU A 19 -2.38 -16.23 1.15
N GLU A 20 -3.70 -16.30 1.27
CA GLU A 20 -4.38 -16.96 2.39
C GLU A 20 -3.94 -18.43 2.56
N ARG A 21 -3.75 -19.16 1.45
CA ARG A 21 -3.31 -20.57 1.49
C ARG A 21 -1.82 -20.76 1.82
N ALA A 22 -1.00 -19.77 1.51
CA ALA A 22 0.42 -19.80 1.85
C ALA A 22 0.69 -19.41 3.31
N GLU A 23 -0.17 -18.57 3.91
CA GLU A 23 0.04 -18.00 5.24
C GLU A 23 -0.50 -18.85 6.41
N ALA A 24 -1.51 -19.69 6.17
CA ALA A 24 -2.09 -20.54 7.24
C ALA A 24 -1.09 -21.51 7.88
N GLY A 25 0.12 -21.66 7.37
CA GLY A 25 1.14 -22.57 7.85
C GLY A 25 2.43 -21.95 8.41
N ARG A 26 2.69 -20.65 8.27
CA ARG A 26 4.05 -20.13 8.52
C ARG A 26 4.19 -18.77 9.20
N TYR A 27 3.14 -18.02 9.47
CA TYR A 27 3.26 -16.76 10.20
C TYR A 27 2.91 -16.91 11.67
N ARG A 28 3.89 -17.33 12.48
CA ARG A 28 3.86 -17.12 13.92
C ARG A 28 4.55 -15.78 14.20
N GLY A 29 3.77 -14.79 14.59
CA GLY A 29 4.13 -13.55 15.25
C GLY A 29 5.30 -12.73 14.71
N ALA A 30 5.12 -11.44 14.59
CA ALA A 30 6.10 -10.46 14.15
C ALA A 30 7.46 -10.50 14.88
N ASN A 31 7.56 -11.22 16.00
CA ASN A 31 8.80 -11.39 16.75
C ASN A 31 9.70 -12.56 16.30
N GLN A 32 9.26 -13.42 15.36
CA GLN A 32 10.07 -14.56 14.90
C GLN A 32 10.65 -14.36 13.48
N CYS A 33 10.33 -13.29 12.77
CA CYS A 33 10.89 -13.01 11.45
C CYS A 33 12.38 -12.59 11.48
N LYS A 34 13.01 -12.50 12.66
CA LYS A 34 14.43 -12.12 12.80
C LYS A 34 15.43 -13.22 12.45
N THR A 35 15.00 -14.46 12.20
CA THR A 35 15.93 -15.60 12.12
C THR A 35 16.06 -16.31 10.78
N GLU A 36 15.24 -16.01 9.77
CA GLU A 36 15.33 -16.72 8.48
C GLU A 36 15.97 -15.93 7.31
N TYR A 37 16.09 -14.61 7.43
CA TYR A 37 16.85 -13.81 6.47
C TYR A 37 18.17 -13.37 7.12
N GLY A 38 19.12 -14.29 7.12
CA GLY A 38 20.43 -14.12 7.75
C GLY A 38 21.33 -13.10 7.06
N THR A 39 21.01 -11.83 7.18
CA THR A 39 21.98 -10.73 7.10
C THR A 39 21.61 -9.79 8.25
N ALA A 40 22.54 -9.62 9.19
CA ALA A 40 22.41 -8.66 10.28
C ALA A 40 22.14 -7.27 9.69
N MET A 41 20.87 -6.85 9.69
CA MET A 41 20.49 -5.47 9.38
C MET A 41 21.09 -4.62 10.49
N THR A 42 22.03 -3.74 10.18
CA THR A 42 22.48 -2.71 11.11
C THR A 42 21.24 -1.87 11.50
N GLU A 43 21.16 -1.40 12.74
CA GLU A 43 20.01 -0.63 13.27
C GLU A 43 19.56 0.52 12.34
N ASN A 44 20.48 1.03 11.51
CA ASN A 44 20.21 2.09 10.54
C ASN A 44 19.49 1.62 9.26
N ASN A 45 19.24 0.32 9.08
CA ASN A 45 18.67 -0.24 7.85
C ASN A 45 17.37 -1.03 8.07
N ALA A 46 16.88 -1.13 9.30
CA ALA A 46 15.61 -1.77 9.61
C ALA A 46 14.43 -0.98 8.99
N PRO A 47 13.36 -1.67 8.54
CA PRO A 47 12.13 -1.01 8.15
C PRO A 47 11.55 -0.17 9.28
N LYS A 48 10.97 0.96 8.93
CA LYS A 48 10.26 1.84 9.86
C LYS A 48 9.05 1.15 10.46
N THR A 49 8.84 1.35 11.75
CA THR A 49 7.69 0.84 12.50
C THR A 49 6.51 1.83 12.43
N PRO A 50 5.31 1.44 12.88
CA PRO A 50 4.21 2.39 13.07
C PRO A 50 4.59 3.58 13.98
N GLU A 51 5.37 3.34 15.03
CA GLU A 51 5.84 4.37 15.96
C GLU A 51 6.77 5.36 15.26
N ASP A 52 7.69 4.86 14.42
CA ASP A 52 8.55 5.72 13.58
C ASP A 52 7.73 6.56 12.61
N LEU A 53 6.69 5.98 12.00
CA LEU A 53 5.77 6.69 11.11
C LEU A 53 5.05 7.82 11.85
N PHE A 54 4.49 7.53 13.03
CA PHE A 54 3.78 8.55 13.81
C PHE A 54 4.71 9.66 14.29
N ALA A 55 5.92 9.33 14.72
CA ALA A 55 6.93 10.33 15.07
C ALA A 55 7.32 11.21 13.87
N PHE A 56 7.41 10.63 12.67
CA PHE A 56 7.67 11.38 11.43
C PHE A 56 6.52 12.32 11.07
N LEU A 57 5.27 11.84 11.18
CA LEU A 57 4.07 12.66 10.94
C LEU A 57 3.95 13.82 11.94
N ASP A 58 4.22 13.56 13.21
CA ASP A 58 4.23 14.60 14.26
C ASP A 58 5.29 15.65 13.98
N GLY A 59 6.51 15.23 13.59
CA GLY A 59 7.58 16.15 13.19
C GLY A 59 7.23 17.04 11.99
N LEU A 60 6.27 16.63 11.16
CA LEU A 60 5.71 17.40 10.06
C LEU A 60 4.49 18.26 10.49
N ALA A 61 4.08 18.20 11.74
CA ALA A 61 2.83 18.79 12.24
C ALA A 61 1.61 18.30 11.41
N ILE A 62 1.55 17.01 11.13
CA ILE A 62 0.44 16.35 10.44
C ILE A 62 -0.41 15.62 11.48
N ALA A 63 -1.65 16.07 11.64
CA ALA A 63 -2.60 15.44 12.54
C ALA A 63 -3.22 14.20 11.90
N VAL A 64 -3.23 13.09 12.63
CA VAL A 64 -3.84 11.83 12.19
C VAL A 64 -4.70 11.23 13.29
N LYS A 65 -5.65 10.38 12.89
CA LYS A 65 -6.46 9.57 13.81
C LYS A 65 -6.29 8.10 13.44
N THR A 66 -5.91 7.28 14.41
CA THR A 66 -5.70 5.84 14.20
C THR A 66 -6.71 5.02 14.99
N VAL A 67 -7.28 4.01 14.35
CA VAL A 67 -8.18 3.00 14.92
C VAL A 67 -7.51 1.65 14.79
N THR A 68 -7.38 0.93 15.90
CA THR A 68 -6.89 -0.46 15.91
C THR A 68 -8.05 -1.43 15.70
N HIS A 69 -7.79 -2.52 15.01
CA HIS A 69 -8.76 -3.56 14.67
C HIS A 69 -8.05 -4.91 14.48
N PRO A 70 -8.75 -6.04 14.47
CA PRO A 70 -8.17 -7.30 14.04
C PRO A 70 -7.55 -7.20 12.64
N PRO A 71 -6.58 -8.07 12.29
CA PRO A 71 -5.99 -8.07 10.95
C PRO A 71 -7.07 -8.17 9.87
N LEU A 72 -7.00 -7.28 8.87
CA LEU A 72 -7.91 -7.27 7.73
C LEU A 72 -7.22 -7.96 6.55
N TYR A 73 -7.78 -9.06 6.09
CA TYR A 73 -7.24 -9.83 4.97
C TYR A 73 -8.11 -9.75 3.72
N THR A 74 -9.39 -9.38 3.88
CA THR A 74 -10.35 -9.32 2.78
C THR A 74 -11.06 -7.98 2.72
N VAL A 75 -11.60 -7.65 1.54
CA VAL A 75 -12.47 -6.46 1.37
C VAL A 75 -13.72 -6.57 2.28
N ALA A 76 -14.22 -7.78 2.54
CA ALA A 76 -15.35 -7.99 3.44
C ALA A 76 -15.02 -7.61 4.90
N ASP A 77 -13.78 -7.90 5.36
CA ASP A 77 -13.33 -7.51 6.71
C ASP A 77 -13.25 -5.97 6.82
N SER A 78 -12.77 -5.30 5.78
CA SER A 78 -12.70 -3.85 5.76
C SER A 78 -14.07 -3.19 5.68
N GLN A 79 -15.06 -3.83 5.02
CA GLN A 79 -16.43 -3.34 4.95
C GLN A 79 -17.10 -3.20 6.33
N ALA A 80 -16.77 -4.06 7.27
CA ALA A 80 -17.29 -3.96 8.65
C ALA A 80 -16.81 -2.68 9.37
N LEU A 81 -15.71 -2.08 8.94
CA LEU A 81 -15.17 -0.84 9.50
C LEU A 81 -15.66 0.43 8.78
N ARG A 82 -16.19 0.30 7.54
CA ARG A 82 -16.61 1.45 6.71
C ARG A 82 -17.64 2.35 7.38
N GLY A 83 -18.52 1.82 8.20
CA GLY A 83 -19.50 2.62 8.95
C GLY A 83 -18.92 3.34 10.19
N GLN A 84 -17.65 3.06 10.54
CA GLN A 84 -17.00 3.56 11.75
C GLN A 84 -15.87 4.57 11.47
N ILE A 85 -15.30 4.57 10.25
CA ILE A 85 -14.19 5.43 9.87
C ILE A 85 -14.58 6.23 8.63
N GLU A 86 -14.73 7.55 8.80
CA GLU A 86 -15.05 8.47 7.70
C GLU A 86 -13.88 8.65 6.73
N GLY A 87 -14.18 8.89 5.46
CA GLY A 87 -13.19 9.17 4.42
C GLY A 87 -13.05 8.06 3.39
N GLY A 88 -12.18 8.26 2.40
CA GLY A 88 -11.88 7.30 1.36
C GLY A 88 -10.98 6.17 1.90
N HIS A 89 -11.42 4.93 1.73
CA HIS A 89 -10.61 3.75 2.07
C HIS A 89 -9.70 3.38 0.90
N THR A 90 -8.47 2.98 1.21
CA THR A 90 -7.45 2.76 0.17
C THR A 90 -7.24 1.29 -0.17
N LYS A 91 -7.07 1.05 -1.46
CA LYS A 91 -6.45 -0.15 -2.02
C LYS A 91 -5.11 0.24 -2.64
N ASN A 92 -4.06 -0.50 -2.33
CA ASN A 92 -2.71 -0.21 -2.77
C ASN A 92 -2.18 -1.35 -3.64
N LEU A 93 -1.71 -1.01 -4.83
CA LEU A 93 -1.15 -1.95 -5.78
C LEU A 93 0.34 -1.65 -5.95
N PHE A 94 1.19 -2.57 -5.51
CA PHE A 94 2.63 -2.50 -5.74
C PHE A 94 2.96 -3.29 -6.99
N VAL A 95 3.32 -2.59 -8.07
CA VAL A 95 3.53 -3.17 -9.39
C VAL A 95 4.90 -2.78 -9.95
N LYS A 96 5.37 -3.56 -10.93
CA LYS A 96 6.60 -3.30 -11.65
C LYS A 96 6.45 -3.57 -13.14
N ASP A 97 7.25 -2.90 -13.96
CA ASP A 97 7.43 -3.22 -15.37
C ASP A 97 8.59 -4.25 -15.59
N LYS A 98 8.83 -4.64 -16.83
CA LYS A 98 9.90 -5.58 -17.18
C LYS A 98 11.32 -5.03 -17.03
N LYS A 99 11.47 -3.73 -16.77
CA LYS A 99 12.76 -3.07 -16.49
C LYS A 99 12.99 -2.87 -14.99
N ASP A 100 12.16 -3.50 -14.15
CA ASP A 100 12.18 -3.37 -12.70
C ASP A 100 11.98 -1.92 -12.20
N ASN A 101 11.26 -1.08 -12.97
CA ASN A 101 10.73 0.15 -12.43
C ASN A 101 9.52 -0.18 -11.55
N TYR A 102 9.54 0.27 -10.31
CA TYR A 102 8.49 -0.01 -9.32
C TYR A 102 7.53 1.16 -9.19
N PHE A 103 6.26 0.82 -8.99
CA PHE A 103 5.17 1.78 -8.87
C PHE A 103 4.26 1.37 -7.70
N LEU A 104 3.88 2.34 -6.88
CA LEU A 104 2.84 2.21 -5.88
C LEU A 104 1.62 3.00 -6.36
N LEU A 105 0.52 2.29 -6.61
CA LEU A 105 -0.75 2.87 -7.04
C LEU A 105 -1.71 2.82 -5.87
N THR A 106 -2.13 3.98 -5.37
CA THR A 106 -3.12 4.08 -4.29
C THR A 106 -4.43 4.58 -4.87
N VAL A 107 -5.45 3.76 -4.77
CA VAL A 107 -6.79 4.01 -5.32
C VAL A 107 -7.86 3.79 -4.24
N ASP A 108 -9.09 4.21 -4.50
CA ASP A 108 -10.22 3.82 -3.66
C ASP A 108 -10.35 2.29 -3.64
N GLU A 109 -10.77 1.72 -2.51
CA GLU A 109 -10.82 0.27 -2.37
C GLU A 109 -11.84 -0.40 -3.31
N GLU A 110 -12.88 0.32 -3.74
CA GLU A 110 -13.87 -0.17 -4.71
C GLU A 110 -13.46 0.07 -6.15
N ALA A 111 -12.47 0.93 -6.39
CA ALA A 111 -12.04 1.30 -7.72
C ALA A 111 -11.49 0.09 -8.51
N VAL A 112 -11.83 0.01 -9.78
CA VAL A 112 -11.34 -1.04 -10.69
C VAL A 112 -10.19 -0.47 -11.53
N VAL A 113 -8.99 -1.04 -11.35
CA VAL A 113 -7.79 -0.67 -12.10
C VAL A 113 -7.53 -1.68 -13.21
N ASP A 114 -7.55 -1.25 -14.47
CA ASP A 114 -7.17 -2.12 -15.58
C ASP A 114 -5.64 -2.26 -15.69
N LEU A 115 -5.11 -3.35 -15.15
CA LEU A 115 -3.68 -3.65 -15.18
C LEU A 115 -3.14 -3.90 -16.60
N LYS A 116 -4.01 -4.12 -17.59
CA LYS A 116 -3.57 -4.31 -18.99
C LYS A 116 -3.16 -2.99 -19.64
N THR A 117 -3.80 -1.89 -19.24
CA THR A 117 -3.65 -0.56 -19.86
C THR A 117 -3.01 0.48 -18.95
N ILE A 118 -3.01 0.26 -17.63
CA ILE A 118 -2.50 1.22 -16.63
C ILE A 118 -1.07 1.69 -16.92
N HIS A 119 -0.25 0.86 -17.57
CA HIS A 119 1.12 1.20 -17.92
C HIS A 119 1.23 2.46 -18.80
N HIS A 120 0.21 2.77 -19.61
CA HIS A 120 0.18 4.01 -20.40
C HIS A 120 -0.03 5.24 -19.50
N VAL A 121 -0.85 5.12 -18.46
CA VAL A 121 -1.16 6.21 -17.53
C VAL A 121 0.03 6.53 -16.63
N ILE A 122 0.69 5.48 -16.10
CA ILE A 122 1.81 5.65 -15.15
C ILE A 122 3.18 5.80 -15.83
N GLY A 123 3.23 5.78 -17.18
CA GLY A 123 4.48 5.91 -17.93
C GLY A 123 5.45 4.73 -17.71
N ALA A 124 4.92 3.54 -17.47
CA ALA A 124 5.74 2.33 -17.36
C ALA A 124 6.26 1.89 -18.73
N ALA A 125 7.46 1.32 -18.79
CA ALA A 125 8.12 0.90 -20.02
C ALA A 125 7.47 -0.31 -20.70
N SER A 126 6.57 -1.02 -20.01
CA SER A 126 5.81 -2.17 -20.51
C SER A 126 4.58 -2.40 -19.66
N LYS A 127 3.75 -3.39 -20.04
CA LYS A 127 2.70 -3.92 -19.16
C LYS A 127 3.30 -4.25 -17.78
N VAL A 128 2.53 -3.97 -16.75
CA VAL A 128 2.96 -4.18 -15.37
C VAL A 128 2.54 -5.55 -14.85
N SER A 129 3.25 -6.02 -13.86
CA SER A 129 2.92 -7.17 -13.03
C SER A 129 3.06 -6.79 -11.56
N PHE A 130 2.47 -7.56 -10.65
CA PHE A 130 2.68 -7.33 -9.22
C PHE A 130 4.16 -7.49 -8.84
N GLY A 131 4.64 -6.62 -7.97
CA GLY A 131 5.95 -6.75 -7.35
C GLY A 131 6.03 -8.00 -6.48
N LYS A 132 7.21 -8.56 -6.35
CA LYS A 132 7.44 -9.72 -5.48
C LYS A 132 7.41 -9.31 -4.01
N PRO A 133 7.03 -10.23 -3.08
CA PRO A 133 7.04 -9.96 -1.63
C PRO A 133 8.39 -9.48 -1.11
N GLU A 134 9.50 -10.02 -1.65
CA GLU A 134 10.85 -9.62 -1.25
C GLU A 134 11.14 -8.16 -1.62
N ALA A 135 10.74 -7.74 -2.83
CA ALA A 135 10.89 -6.35 -3.27
C ALA A 135 9.96 -5.40 -2.49
N LEU A 136 8.77 -5.86 -2.11
CA LEU A 136 7.84 -5.09 -1.29
C LEU A 136 8.44 -4.82 0.10
N LEU A 137 9.02 -5.86 0.73
CA LEU A 137 9.70 -5.73 2.02
C LEU A 137 10.95 -4.85 1.91
N GLU A 138 11.78 -5.03 0.87
CA GLU A 138 13.01 -4.25 0.65
C GLU A 138 12.71 -2.76 0.44
N LEU A 139 11.70 -2.44 -0.40
CA LEU A 139 11.47 -1.07 -0.85
C LEU A 139 10.47 -0.32 0.04
N LEU A 140 9.42 -0.98 0.51
CA LEU A 140 8.36 -0.34 1.28
C LEU A 140 8.29 -0.80 2.75
N GLY A 141 9.13 -1.76 3.16
CA GLY A 141 9.22 -2.23 4.53
C GLY A 141 7.98 -2.95 5.04
N VAL A 142 7.09 -3.37 4.14
CA VAL A 142 5.82 -4.01 4.50
C VAL A 142 5.69 -5.38 3.83
N VAL A 143 4.83 -6.21 4.41
CA VAL A 143 4.49 -7.52 3.86
C VAL A 143 3.20 -7.44 3.03
N PRO A 144 2.92 -8.43 2.16
CA PRO A 144 1.62 -8.56 1.52
C PRO A 144 0.49 -8.47 2.55
N GLY A 145 -0.59 -7.78 2.22
CA GLY A 145 -1.69 -7.48 3.15
C GLY A 145 -1.53 -6.19 3.94
N ALA A 146 -0.31 -5.61 4.02
CA ALA A 146 -0.06 -4.34 4.69
C ALA A 146 0.43 -3.24 3.73
N VAL A 147 0.27 -3.43 2.41
CA VAL A 147 0.68 -2.41 1.41
C VAL A 147 -0.09 -1.12 1.64
N THR A 148 0.62 0.00 1.69
CA THR A 148 0.06 1.27 2.15
C THR A 148 0.71 2.46 1.45
N ALA A 149 -0.03 3.58 1.35
CA ALA A 149 0.51 4.86 0.91
C ALA A 149 1.58 5.44 1.85
N PHE A 150 1.71 4.91 3.07
CA PHE A 150 2.80 5.26 3.98
C PHE A 150 4.09 4.48 3.74
N GLY A 151 4.06 3.40 2.95
CA GLY A 151 5.24 2.58 2.62
C GLY A 151 6.47 3.36 2.11
N PRO A 152 6.31 4.44 1.32
CA PRO A 152 7.43 5.25 0.82
C PRO A 152 8.37 5.82 1.89
N ILE A 153 7.99 5.85 3.17
CA ILE A 153 8.90 6.21 4.28
C ILE A 153 10.13 5.28 4.34
N ASN A 154 10.02 4.08 3.79
CA ASN A 154 11.10 3.09 3.73
C ASN A 154 11.92 3.15 2.44
N ASP A 155 11.40 3.76 1.38
CA ASP A 155 12.10 3.90 0.10
C ASP A 155 13.08 5.07 0.12
N ARG A 156 14.20 4.89 0.80
CA ARG A 156 15.24 5.91 1.00
C ARG A 156 15.91 6.38 -0.29
N HIS A 157 15.75 5.64 -1.37
CA HIS A 157 16.41 5.90 -2.65
C HIS A 157 15.45 6.39 -3.74
N GLY A 158 14.17 6.55 -3.42
CA GLY A 158 13.15 6.99 -4.37
C GLY A 158 12.99 6.04 -5.57
N LYS A 159 13.15 4.73 -5.35
CA LYS A 159 13.02 3.71 -6.40
C LYS A 159 11.57 3.46 -6.80
N VAL A 160 10.62 3.78 -5.93
CA VAL A 160 9.20 3.55 -6.13
C VAL A 160 8.52 4.85 -6.57
N LYS A 161 7.93 4.86 -7.75
CA LYS A 161 7.11 5.98 -8.21
C LYS A 161 5.72 5.87 -7.61
N VAL A 162 5.25 6.94 -6.97
CA VAL A 162 3.96 6.96 -6.25
C VAL A 162 2.89 7.64 -7.09
N PHE A 163 1.77 6.96 -7.25
CA PHE A 163 0.59 7.45 -7.95
C PHE A 163 -0.62 7.39 -7.03
N LEU A 164 -1.37 8.49 -6.97
CA LEU A 164 -2.61 8.60 -6.20
C LEU A 164 -3.77 8.82 -7.17
N ASP A 165 -4.85 8.09 -6.98
CA ASP A 165 -6.03 8.27 -7.82
C ASP A 165 -6.72 9.60 -7.52
N ALA A 166 -7.09 10.32 -8.57
CA ALA A 166 -7.74 11.63 -8.45
C ALA A 166 -9.12 11.51 -7.77
N GLY A 167 -9.85 10.42 -8.00
CA GLY A 167 -11.13 10.14 -7.32
C GLY A 167 -10.93 9.96 -5.82
N LEU A 168 -9.97 9.13 -5.41
CA LEU A 168 -9.60 8.96 -4.01
C LEU A 168 -9.20 10.30 -3.37
N MET A 169 -8.39 11.10 -4.04
CA MET A 169 -7.90 12.38 -3.51
C MET A 169 -8.99 13.47 -3.42
N SER A 170 -10.19 13.24 -3.97
CA SER A 170 -11.35 14.11 -3.76
C SER A 170 -12.01 13.94 -2.38
N HIS A 171 -11.72 12.86 -1.66
CA HIS A 171 -12.10 12.72 -0.26
C HIS A 171 -11.27 13.66 0.61
N GLY A 172 -11.89 14.27 1.61
CA GLY A 172 -11.17 15.14 2.55
C GLY A 172 -10.18 14.38 3.44
N LEU A 173 -10.55 13.14 3.80
CA LEU A 173 -9.75 12.20 4.60
C LEU A 173 -9.47 10.94 3.80
N ILE A 174 -8.26 10.42 3.95
CA ILE A 174 -7.79 9.18 3.33
C ILE A 174 -7.40 8.19 4.44
N ASN A 175 -7.88 6.97 4.33
CA ASN A 175 -7.65 5.90 5.30
C ASN A 175 -6.61 4.92 4.79
N CYS A 176 -5.48 4.83 5.49
CA CYS A 176 -4.33 3.99 5.12
C CYS A 176 -3.88 3.12 6.29
N HIS A 177 -3.32 1.96 6.02
CA HIS A 177 -2.64 1.14 7.02
C HIS A 177 -1.33 1.82 7.50
N PRO A 178 -1.10 1.97 8.81
CA PRO A 178 0.14 2.54 9.33
C PRO A 178 1.28 1.51 9.35
N LEU A 179 1.68 0.99 8.18
CA LEU A 179 2.69 -0.05 7.94
C LEU A 179 2.32 -1.44 8.48
N VAL A 180 1.16 -1.59 9.11
CA VAL A 180 0.61 -2.85 9.64
C VAL A 180 -0.87 -2.95 9.29
N ASN A 181 -1.39 -4.16 9.10
CA ASN A 181 -2.80 -4.39 8.75
C ASN A 181 -3.74 -4.56 9.96
N THR A 182 -3.27 -4.22 11.16
CA THR A 182 -4.04 -4.26 12.42
C THR A 182 -4.53 -2.88 12.87
N ALA A 183 -4.33 -1.88 12.04
CA ALA A 183 -4.79 -0.52 12.30
C ALA A 183 -5.07 0.23 10.99
N THR A 184 -5.93 1.22 11.07
CA THR A 184 -6.22 2.18 10.01
C THR A 184 -6.00 3.60 10.53
N THR A 185 -5.24 4.39 9.78
CA THR A 185 -4.93 5.78 10.08
C THR A 185 -5.58 6.69 9.06
N SER A 186 -6.39 7.63 9.54
CA SER A 186 -7.01 8.69 8.74
C SER A 186 -6.08 9.90 8.70
N ILE A 187 -5.79 10.38 7.50
CA ILE A 187 -4.95 11.55 7.21
C ILE A 187 -5.67 12.46 6.21
N ALA A 188 -5.52 13.78 6.32
CA ALA A 188 -6.03 14.68 5.31
C ALA A 188 -5.34 14.44 3.94
N ALA A 189 -6.10 14.53 2.84
CA ALA A 189 -5.56 14.29 1.49
C ALA A 189 -4.36 15.20 1.17
N SER A 190 -4.42 16.48 1.59
CA SER A 190 -3.31 17.43 1.45
C SER A 190 -2.09 17.04 2.28
N ASP A 191 -2.31 16.47 3.47
CA ASP A 191 -1.24 16.05 4.37
C ASP A 191 -0.58 14.76 3.91
N LEU A 192 -1.33 13.87 3.24
CA LEU A 192 -0.74 12.70 2.58
C LEU A 192 0.25 13.14 1.48
N LEU A 193 -0.09 14.16 0.69
CA LEU A 193 0.84 14.73 -0.30
C LEU A 193 2.07 15.36 0.37
N LYS A 194 1.87 16.09 1.48
CA LYS A 194 2.95 16.68 2.28
C LYS A 194 3.89 15.60 2.83
N PHE A 195 3.34 14.53 3.37
CA PHE A 195 4.08 13.37 3.86
C PHE A 195 4.92 12.74 2.74
N LEU A 196 4.32 12.42 1.59
CA LEU A 196 5.02 11.80 0.48
C LEU A 196 6.18 12.67 -0.07
N LYS A 197 5.97 13.99 -0.14
CA LYS A 197 7.05 14.92 -0.50
C LYS A 197 8.17 14.95 0.54
N ALA A 198 7.83 14.89 1.82
CA ALA A 198 8.80 14.87 2.90
C ALA A 198 9.63 13.56 2.94
N THR A 199 9.10 12.45 2.39
CA THR A 199 9.87 11.21 2.20
C THR A 199 10.74 11.22 0.93
N GLY A 200 10.79 12.35 0.20
CA GLY A 200 11.60 12.49 -1.02
C GLY A 200 10.92 12.00 -2.31
N HIS A 201 9.61 11.72 -2.25
CA HIS A 201 8.84 11.31 -3.42
C HIS A 201 8.08 12.49 -4.03
N ASP A 202 7.85 12.42 -5.34
CA ASP A 202 6.99 13.36 -6.07
C ASP A 202 5.73 12.62 -6.55
N PRO A 203 4.67 12.58 -5.70
CA PRO A 203 3.48 11.80 -6.01
C PRO A 203 2.71 12.43 -7.17
N VAL A 204 2.31 11.59 -8.12
CA VAL A 204 1.48 11.99 -9.26
C VAL A 204 0.01 11.71 -8.94
N VAL A 205 -0.81 12.77 -8.90
CA VAL A 205 -2.27 12.62 -8.79
C VAL A 205 -2.86 12.57 -10.20
N THR A 206 -3.48 11.45 -10.55
CA THR A 206 -4.08 11.23 -11.86
C THR A 206 -5.22 10.22 -11.75
N ARG A 207 -6.05 10.11 -12.81
CA ARG A 207 -7.10 9.10 -12.86
C ARG A 207 -6.46 7.72 -13.12
N LEU A 208 -6.53 6.82 -12.15
CA LEU A 208 -5.99 5.46 -12.21
C LEU A 208 -7.06 4.40 -12.43
N ALA A 209 -8.31 4.72 -12.12
CA ALA A 209 -9.46 3.81 -12.19
C ALA A 209 -10.64 4.47 -12.91
N GLU A 210 -11.56 3.63 -13.39
CA GLU A 210 -12.84 4.03 -13.97
C GLU A 210 -13.92 4.15 -12.90
#